data_0d297483b08a4c47f77fa135485ab6a0
#
_entry.id   0d297483b08a4c47f77fa135485ab6a0
#
_cell.length_a   1.000
_cell.length_b   1.000
_cell.length_c   1.000
_cell.angle_alpha   90.00
_cell.angle_beta   90.00
_cell.angle_gamma   90.00
#
_symmetry.space_group_name_H-M   'P 1'
#
loop_
_entity.id
_entity.type
_entity.pdbx_description
1 polymer ?
#
loop_
_entity_poly.entity_id
_entity_poly.type
_entity_poly.pdbx_seq_one_letter_code
_entity_poly.pdbx_strand_id
1 'polypeptide(L)' 'MDVSVTMWGNLRRFVPKGAGSMVLQVADDATVEDLAIQIGAQHDVYAAALNGKVVALSARLSPDDRVFLFDHLHGG' A
#
# COMPACT_ATOMS: atom_id res chain seq x y z
N MET A 1 0.97 10.25 -10.73
CA MET A 1 1.11 8.91 -11.36
C MET A 1 0.16 7.93 -10.71
N ASP A 2 -0.22 6.90 -11.43
CA ASP A 2 -1.13 5.88 -10.93
C ASP A 2 -0.36 4.68 -10.41
N VAL A 3 -0.81 4.14 -9.28
CA VAL A 3 -0.30 2.89 -8.75
C VAL A 3 -1.47 2.00 -8.36
N SER A 4 -1.25 0.69 -8.43
CA SER A 4 -2.23 -0.30 -8.04
C SER A 4 -1.91 -0.74 -6.62
N VAL A 5 -2.91 -0.75 -5.74
CA VAL A 5 -2.72 -1.06 -4.32
C VAL A 5 -3.57 -2.24 -3.92
N THR A 6 -2.93 -3.25 -3.35
CA THR A 6 -3.60 -4.41 -2.77
C THR A 6 -3.29 -4.42 -1.28
N MET A 7 -4.30 -4.65 -0.47
CA MET A 7 -4.14 -4.63 0.98
C MET A 7 -4.51 -5.98 1.57
N TRP A 8 -3.76 -6.38 2.58
CA TRP A 8 -3.90 -7.68 3.22
C TRP A 8 -4.27 -7.51 4.70
N GLY A 9 -4.88 -8.54 5.23
CA GLY A 9 -5.27 -8.54 6.63
C GLY A 9 -6.33 -7.49 6.93
N ASN A 10 -6.18 -6.82 8.05
CA ASN A 10 -7.15 -5.81 8.48
C ASN A 10 -7.14 -4.55 7.60
N LEU A 11 -6.11 -4.38 6.78
CA LEU A 11 -6.05 -3.25 5.84
C LEU A 11 -7.11 -3.35 4.75
N ARG A 12 -7.71 -4.50 4.58
CA ARG A 12 -8.73 -4.70 3.54
C ARG A 12 -9.94 -3.80 3.75
N ARG A 13 -10.13 -3.27 4.94
CA ARG A 13 -11.23 -2.33 5.22
C ARG A 13 -11.07 -1.00 4.47
N PHE A 14 -9.85 -0.69 4.01
CA PHE A 14 -9.58 0.54 3.25
C PHE A 14 -9.83 0.37 1.76
N VAL A 15 -10.13 -0.84 1.31
CA VAL A 15 -10.38 -1.14 -0.10
C VAL A 15 -11.88 -1.26 -0.31
N PRO A 16 -12.42 -0.77 -1.43
CA PRO A 16 -13.85 -0.94 -1.70
C PRO A 16 -14.28 -2.39 -1.59
N LYS A 17 -15.44 -2.59 -1.01
CA LYS A 17 -15.94 -3.95 -0.78
C LYS A 17 -16.02 -4.71 -2.09
N GLY A 18 -15.46 -5.92 -2.09
CA GLY A 18 -15.46 -6.77 -3.26
C GLY A 18 -14.32 -6.52 -4.24
N ALA A 19 -13.52 -5.49 -4.02
CA ALA A 19 -12.37 -5.21 -4.87
C ALA A 19 -11.15 -5.96 -4.37
N GLY A 20 -10.35 -6.51 -5.28
CA GLY A 20 -9.06 -7.11 -4.92
C GLY A 20 -7.96 -6.08 -4.76
N SER A 21 -8.07 -4.98 -5.50
CA SER A 21 -7.11 -3.88 -5.45
C SER A 21 -7.80 -2.61 -5.87
N MET A 22 -7.10 -1.49 -5.71
CA MET A 22 -7.59 -0.20 -6.19
C MET A 22 -6.46 0.57 -6.84
N VAL A 23 -6.79 1.45 -7.78
CA VAL A 23 -5.82 2.34 -8.42
C VAL A 23 -5.90 3.69 -7.74
N LEU A 24 -4.74 4.22 -7.35
CA LEU A 24 -4.65 5.51 -6.70
C LEU A 24 -3.71 6.42 -7.46
N GLN A 25 -4.05 7.70 -7.49
CA GLN A 25 -3.15 8.73 -8.01
C GLN A 25 -2.30 9.25 -6.87
N VAL A 26 -0.99 9.26 -7.07
CA VAL A 26 -0.03 9.74 -6.08
C VAL A 26 0.92 10.72 -6.74
N ALA A 27 1.60 11.53 -5.93
CA ALA A 27 2.60 12.46 -6.42
C ALA A 27 3.76 11.69 -7.06
N ASP A 28 4.45 12.32 -8.01
CA ASP A 28 5.53 11.68 -8.75
C ASP A 28 6.73 11.30 -7.88
N ASP A 29 6.86 11.92 -6.72
CA ASP A 29 7.94 11.63 -5.77
C ASP A 29 7.45 10.89 -4.52
N ALA A 30 6.25 10.35 -4.56
CA ALA A 30 5.66 9.71 -3.39
C ALA A 30 6.40 8.43 -3.00
N THR A 31 6.43 8.19 -1.69
CA THR A 31 6.94 6.95 -1.12
C THR A 31 5.78 6.05 -0.74
N VAL A 32 6.09 4.82 -0.34
CA VAL A 32 5.08 3.90 0.20
C VAL A 32 4.41 4.51 1.43
N GLU A 33 5.20 5.17 2.29
CA GLU A 33 4.63 5.82 3.48
C GLU A 33 3.65 6.93 3.09
N ASP A 34 4.00 7.74 2.08
CA ASP A 34 3.10 8.79 1.59
C ASP A 34 1.78 8.18 1.11
N LEU A 35 1.84 7.05 0.43
CA LEU A 35 0.66 6.35 -0.03
C LEU A 35 -0.19 5.88 1.16
N ALA A 36 0.46 5.32 2.18
CA ALA A 36 -0.26 4.88 3.38
C ALA A 36 -0.96 6.04 4.08
N ILE A 37 -0.30 7.19 4.15
CA ILE A 37 -0.89 8.41 4.72
C ILE A 37 -2.10 8.85 3.90
N GLN A 38 -1.97 8.84 2.58
CA GLN A 38 -3.05 9.25 1.70
C GLN A 38 -4.30 8.39 1.88
N ILE A 39 -4.13 7.10 2.13
CA ILE A 39 -5.23 6.17 2.36
C ILE A 39 -5.79 6.33 3.78
N GLY A 40 -5.00 6.85 4.71
CA GLY A 40 -5.37 6.91 6.13
C GLY A 40 -4.96 5.67 6.90
N ALA A 41 -4.07 4.86 6.35
CA ALA A 41 -3.65 3.58 6.93
C ALA A 41 -2.25 3.61 7.53
N GLN A 42 -1.66 4.79 7.69
CA GLN A 42 -0.25 4.91 8.09
C GLN A 42 0.07 4.25 9.43
N HIS A 43 -0.91 4.14 10.32
CA HIS A 43 -0.69 3.52 11.64
C HIS A 43 -0.89 2.00 11.61
N ASP A 44 -1.40 1.48 10.52
CA ASP A 44 -1.77 0.06 10.42
C ASP A 44 -0.85 -0.71 9.48
N VAL A 45 -0.10 -0.02 8.62
CA VAL A 45 0.80 -0.66 7.68
C VAL A 45 2.07 -1.09 8.41
N TYR A 46 2.36 -2.37 8.38
CA TYR A 46 3.57 -2.94 8.97
C TYR A 46 4.69 -3.09 7.94
N ALA A 47 4.35 -3.55 6.75
CA ALA A 47 5.31 -3.82 5.70
C ALA A 47 4.67 -3.61 4.33
N ALA A 48 5.50 -3.48 3.32
CA ALA A 48 5.03 -3.30 1.96
C ALA A 48 5.90 -4.06 0.98
N ALA A 49 5.33 -4.38 -0.17
CA ALA A 49 6.07 -4.94 -1.29
C ALA A 49 5.76 -4.13 -2.55
N LEU A 50 6.75 -3.92 -3.37
CA LEU A 50 6.60 -3.31 -4.69
C LEU A 50 6.92 -4.35 -5.74
N ASN A 51 5.96 -4.61 -6.61
CA ASN A 51 6.13 -5.54 -7.74
C ASN A 51 6.71 -6.90 -7.29
N GLY A 52 6.26 -7.36 -6.13
CA GLY A 52 6.67 -8.65 -5.59
C GLY A 52 7.89 -8.64 -4.69
N LYS A 53 8.49 -7.48 -4.44
CA LYS A 53 9.68 -7.36 -3.57
C LYS A 53 9.33 -6.57 -2.32
N VAL A 54 9.66 -7.13 -1.16
CA VAL A 54 9.50 -6.41 0.11
C VAL A 54 10.45 -5.22 0.13
N VAL A 55 9.92 -4.07 0.50
CA VAL A 55 10.69 -2.82 0.52
C VAL A 55 10.43 -2.07 1.82
N ALA A 56 11.31 -1.12 2.11
CA ALA A 56 11.09 -0.21 3.24
C ALA A 56 9.95 0.75 2.90
N LEU A 57 9.30 1.28 3.94
CA LEU A 57 8.22 2.26 3.73
C LEU A 57 8.73 3.54 3.08
N SER A 58 10.02 3.81 3.18
CA SER A 58 10.65 4.96 2.53
C SER A 58 10.93 4.75 1.05
N ALA A 59 10.65 3.57 0.51
CA ALA A 59 10.88 3.30 -0.91
C ALA A 59 10.01 4.18 -1.78
N ARG A 60 10.58 4.70 -2.86
CA ARG A 60 9.85 5.54 -3.80
C ARG A 60 9.00 4.70 -4.75
N LEU A 61 7.83 5.23 -5.04
CA LEU A 61 6.94 4.62 -6.01
C LEU A 61 7.31 5.07 -7.42
N SER A 62 7.00 4.22 -8.40
CA SER A 62 7.16 4.54 -9.82
C SER A 62 5.83 4.36 -10.53
N PRO A 63 5.65 4.95 -11.72
CA PRO A 63 4.38 4.79 -12.45
C PRO A 63 4.06 3.31 -12.66
N ASP A 64 2.78 2.99 -12.48
CA ASP A 64 2.24 1.65 -12.69
C ASP A 64 2.76 0.59 -11.72
N ASP A 65 3.40 1.00 -10.62
CA ASP A 65 3.82 0.05 -9.59
C ASP A 65 2.62 -0.70 -9.02
N ARG A 66 2.86 -1.95 -8.66
CA ARG A 66 1.92 -2.76 -7.88
C ARG A 66 2.39 -2.78 -6.44
N VAL A 67 1.59 -2.18 -5.59
CA VAL A 67 1.91 -1.99 -4.18
C VAL A 67 1.07 -2.97 -3.36
N PHE A 68 1.73 -3.73 -2.49
CA PHE A 68 1.06 -4.60 -1.53
C PHE A 68 1.36 -4.08 -0.14
N LEU A 69 0.31 -3.85 0.63
CA LEU A 69 0.44 -3.39 2.01
C LEU A 69 -0.01 -4.48 2.96
N PHE A 70 0.76 -4.69 4.02
CA PHE A 70 0.50 -5.72 5.01
C PHE A 70 0.33 -5.07 6.38
N ASP A 71 -0.66 -5.53 7.13
CA ASP A 71 -0.82 -5.08 8.50
C ASP A 71 0.03 -5.93 9.45
N HIS A 72 0.01 -5.58 10.73
CA HIS A 72 0.64 -6.39 11.75
C HIS A 72 -0.02 -7.75 11.82
N LEU A 73 0.78 -8.79 11.72
CA LEU A 73 0.35 -10.12 12.06
C LEU A 73 0.35 -10.20 13.57
N HIS A 74 -0.82 -10.14 14.14
CA HIS A 74 -0.96 -10.37 15.55
C HIS A 74 -0.76 -11.84 15.77
N GLY A 75 0.36 -12.13 16.33
CA GLY A 75 0.87 -13.43 16.65
C GLY A 75 -0.13 -14.53 16.84
N GLY A 76 -0.82 -14.44 16.09
CA GLY A 76 -1.89 -15.47 16.11
C GLY A 76 -2.90 -14.64 16.02
#